data_c7a54930b2e0763c73ac8525e1989380
#
_entry.id   c7a54930b2e0763c73ac8525e1989380
#
_cell.length_a   1.000
_cell.length_b   1.000
_cell.length_c   1.000
_cell.angle_alpha   90.00
_cell.angle_beta   90.00
_cell.angle_gamma   90.00
#
_symmetry.space_group_name_H-M   'P 1'
#
loop_
_entity.id
_entity.type
_entity.pdbx_description
1 polymer ?
#
loop_
_entity_poly.entity_id
_entity_poly.type
_entity_poly.pdbx_seq_one_letter_code
_entity_poly.pdbx_strand_id
1 'polypeptide(L)'
;MKAEYDTLMANNPNKHHTYGLHSGFFRWEEEINGIKYYAGVGIAERAPDYWERRASQILDKEQNRQIDTGLMWKNDTFDFSVSLFGSDVHDFIMLERVGKDISARNIKATRLGGEIEGKWKFARHWEIGSSLAYTYGKNRTDDRPLAQTPPLEWKNSLTWDNETLSAGVLWRVVSAQKRYAVGQGNIIGQDIGASAGFGTLSFNTGWKINKYATLQGGIDNLFNKSYAEFVSKGADPSAGLQTVRVNEPGRQYWLRLQVQF
;
A
#
# COMPACT_ATOMS: atom_id res chain seq x y z
N MET A 1 8.09 7.61 -33.25
CA MET A 1 7.40 8.04 -32.01
C MET A 1 6.34 9.11 -32.28
N LYS A 2 6.67 10.31 -32.82
CA LYS A 2 5.65 11.35 -33.07
C LYS A 2 4.63 10.95 -34.15
N ALA A 3 5.09 10.38 -35.27
CA ALA A 3 4.21 9.94 -36.35
C ALA A 3 3.32 8.75 -35.94
N GLU A 4 3.80 7.86 -35.11
CA GLU A 4 3.02 6.74 -34.57
C GLU A 4 1.98 7.21 -33.54
N TYR A 5 2.33 8.21 -32.74
CA TYR A 5 1.42 8.89 -31.83
C TYR A 5 0.31 9.64 -32.58
N ASP A 6 0.67 10.36 -33.65
CA ASP A 6 -0.28 11.09 -34.48
C ASP A 6 -1.20 10.14 -35.28
N THR A 7 -0.72 8.96 -35.68
CA THR A 7 -1.55 7.94 -36.35
C THR A 7 -2.52 7.26 -35.39
N LEU A 8 -2.11 6.98 -34.14
CA LEU A 8 -2.98 6.47 -33.09
C LEU A 8 -4.07 7.48 -32.70
N MET A 9 -3.75 8.78 -32.71
CA MET A 9 -4.70 9.83 -32.42
C MET A 9 -5.62 10.15 -33.61
N ALA A 10 -5.13 10.04 -34.87
CA ALA A 10 -5.93 10.26 -36.06
C ALA A 10 -6.97 9.16 -36.32
N ASN A 11 -6.72 7.93 -35.89
CA ASN A 11 -7.66 6.81 -36.01
C ASN A 11 -8.67 6.73 -34.85
N ASN A 12 -8.64 7.68 -33.93
CA ASN A 12 -9.55 7.73 -32.80
C ASN A 12 -10.44 8.96 -32.91
N PRO A 13 -11.53 8.89 -33.70
CA PRO A 13 -12.51 9.97 -33.70
C PRO A 13 -12.98 10.16 -32.25
N ASN A 14 -13.02 11.40 -31.78
CA ASN A 14 -13.43 11.84 -30.43
C ASN A 14 -14.64 11.06 -29.90
N LYS A 15 -14.43 9.85 -29.41
CA LYS A 15 -15.48 9.08 -28.72
C LYS A 15 -15.65 9.70 -27.35
N HIS A 16 -16.69 10.48 -27.23
CA HIS A 16 -17.11 11.05 -25.97
C HIS A 16 -17.76 9.93 -25.15
N HIS A 17 -17.14 9.58 -24.02
CA HIS A 17 -17.73 8.64 -23.08
C HIS A 17 -18.24 9.42 -21.88
N THR A 18 -19.51 9.21 -21.54
CA THR A 18 -20.14 9.79 -20.36
C THR A 18 -20.42 8.66 -19.37
N TYR A 19 -19.96 8.79 -18.15
CA TYR A 19 -20.20 7.84 -17.07
C TYR A 19 -21.05 8.51 -15.99
N GLY A 20 -22.20 7.92 -15.67
CA GLY A 20 -22.91 8.25 -14.44
C GLY A 20 -22.23 7.53 -13.26
N LEU A 21 -21.66 8.27 -12.32
CA LEU A 21 -20.96 7.72 -11.18
C LEU A 21 -21.77 7.96 -9.91
N HIS A 22 -21.88 6.92 -9.07
CA HIS A 22 -22.55 6.96 -7.80
C HIS A 22 -21.59 6.51 -6.69
N SER A 23 -21.61 7.20 -5.57
CA SER A 23 -20.89 6.81 -4.38
C SER A 23 -21.68 7.16 -3.14
N GLY A 24 -21.54 6.37 -2.11
CA GLY A 24 -22.17 6.59 -0.83
C GLY A 24 -21.64 5.65 0.21
N PHE A 25 -21.74 6.01 1.46
CA PHE A 25 -21.36 5.16 2.56
C PHE A 25 -22.27 5.39 3.76
N PHE A 26 -22.36 4.37 4.60
CA PHE A 26 -22.95 4.45 5.93
C PHE A 26 -21.95 3.87 6.92
N ARG A 27 -21.78 4.53 8.05
CA ARG A 27 -20.93 4.07 9.14
C ARG A 27 -21.66 4.25 10.47
N TRP A 28 -21.66 3.20 11.25
CA TRP A 28 -22.10 3.18 12.64
C TRP A 28 -20.87 3.13 13.54
N GLU A 29 -20.90 3.92 14.61
CA GLU A 29 -19.89 3.93 15.66
C GLU A 29 -20.56 3.97 17.01
N GLU A 30 -20.03 3.20 17.95
CA GLU A 30 -20.51 3.17 19.33
C GLU A 30 -19.34 2.90 20.29
N GLU A 31 -19.39 3.54 21.44
CA GLU A 31 -18.43 3.33 22.50
C GLU A 31 -19.10 2.57 23.66
N ILE A 32 -18.58 1.38 23.97
CA ILE A 32 -19.06 0.52 25.04
C ILE A 32 -17.90 0.20 25.96
N ASN A 33 -17.98 0.55 27.24
CA ASN A 33 -16.94 0.31 28.24
C ASN A 33 -15.54 0.83 27.83
N GLY A 34 -15.48 1.99 27.20
CA GLY A 34 -14.23 2.60 26.74
C GLY A 34 -13.63 1.96 25.49
N ILE A 35 -14.34 1.06 24.82
CA ILE A 35 -13.98 0.49 23.54
C ILE A 35 -14.88 1.09 22.47
N LYS A 36 -14.28 1.73 21.47
CA LYS A 36 -14.98 2.24 20.31
C LYS A 36 -15.08 1.16 19.25
N TYR A 37 -16.28 0.76 18.90
CA TYR A 37 -16.60 -0.16 17.81
C TYR A 37 -17.07 0.63 16.60
N TYR A 38 -16.81 0.09 15.42
CA TYR A 38 -17.39 0.62 14.20
C TYR A 38 -17.71 -0.49 13.19
N ALA A 39 -18.73 -0.23 12.39
CA ALA A 39 -19.05 -1.01 11.21
C ALA A 39 -19.53 -0.06 10.11
N GLY A 40 -19.07 -0.28 8.91
CA GLY A 40 -19.39 0.55 7.74
C GLY A 40 -19.67 -0.28 6.51
N VAL A 41 -20.48 0.28 5.63
CA VAL A 41 -20.73 -0.24 4.29
C VAL A 41 -20.63 0.92 3.29
N GLY A 42 -20.02 0.66 2.14
CA GLY A 42 -19.86 1.69 1.13
C GLY A 42 -19.92 1.13 -0.28
N ILE A 43 -20.29 2.01 -1.19
CA ILE A 43 -20.19 1.79 -2.63
C ILE A 43 -19.49 3.00 -3.24
N ALA A 44 -18.52 2.73 -4.13
CA ALA A 44 -17.82 3.76 -4.86
C ALA A 44 -17.63 3.33 -6.31
N GLU A 45 -17.88 4.24 -7.23
CA GLU A 45 -17.68 4.03 -8.66
C GLU A 45 -16.62 4.98 -9.20
N ARG A 46 -15.82 4.51 -10.14
CA ARG A 46 -14.88 5.33 -10.88
C ARG A 46 -14.94 5.07 -12.38
N ALA A 47 -14.76 6.09 -13.17
CA ALA A 47 -14.54 5.96 -14.60
C ALA A 47 -13.10 5.48 -14.88
N PRO A 48 -12.87 4.81 -16.03
CA PRO A 48 -11.52 4.49 -16.49
C PRO A 48 -10.70 5.78 -16.65
N ASP A 49 -9.43 5.74 -16.23
CA ASP A 49 -8.52 6.85 -16.40
C ASP A 49 -7.96 6.95 -17.83
N TYR A 50 -7.12 7.95 -18.08
CA TYR A 50 -6.53 8.17 -19.40
C TYR A 50 -5.68 6.99 -19.88
N TRP A 51 -4.87 6.40 -18.99
CA TRP A 51 -3.96 5.32 -19.36
C TRP A 51 -4.70 4.01 -19.61
N GLU A 52 -5.75 3.74 -18.82
CA GLU A 52 -6.63 2.59 -18.98
C GLU A 52 -7.38 2.69 -20.32
N ARG A 53 -7.94 3.87 -20.66
CA ARG A 53 -8.63 4.09 -21.94
C ARG A 53 -7.69 4.06 -23.13
N ARG A 54 -6.42 4.41 -22.96
CA ARG A 54 -5.40 4.25 -24.01
C ARG A 54 -5.14 2.77 -24.29
N ALA A 55 -5.19 1.93 -23.28
CA ALA A 55 -5.00 0.47 -23.42
C ALA A 55 -6.26 -0.25 -23.95
N SER A 56 -7.46 0.29 -23.68
CA SER A 56 -8.74 -0.22 -24.20
C SER A 56 -9.81 0.87 -24.14
N GLN A 57 -10.58 0.99 -25.23
CA GLN A 57 -11.65 2.02 -25.35
C GLN A 57 -13.04 1.50 -24.93
N ILE A 58 -13.16 0.22 -24.63
CA ILE A 58 -14.44 -0.44 -24.32
C ILE A 58 -14.48 -0.86 -22.84
N LEU A 59 -14.07 0.02 -21.96
CA LEU A 59 -14.07 -0.25 -20.52
C LEU A 59 -15.33 0.28 -19.85
N ASP A 60 -15.91 -0.55 -19.01
CA ASP A 60 -16.97 -0.15 -18.09
C ASP A 60 -16.38 0.54 -16.86
N LYS A 61 -17.23 1.32 -16.16
CA LYS A 61 -16.85 1.93 -14.87
C LYS A 61 -16.63 0.86 -13.81
N GLU A 62 -15.61 1.01 -13.01
CA GLU A 62 -15.35 0.15 -11.87
C GLU A 62 -16.32 0.48 -10.72
N GLN A 63 -16.87 -0.54 -10.07
CA GLN A 63 -17.70 -0.40 -8.89
C GLN A 63 -17.13 -1.24 -7.74
N ASN A 64 -16.75 -0.57 -6.66
CA ASN A 64 -16.32 -1.20 -5.41
C ASN A 64 -17.45 -1.17 -4.38
N ARG A 65 -17.79 -2.32 -3.83
CA ARG A 65 -18.69 -2.49 -2.68
C ARG A 65 -17.88 -3.02 -1.53
N GLN A 66 -17.86 -2.30 -0.41
CA GLN A 66 -16.99 -2.60 0.71
C GLN A 66 -17.74 -2.62 2.03
N ILE A 67 -17.33 -3.52 2.89
CA ILE A 67 -17.71 -3.60 4.29
C ILE A 67 -16.44 -3.40 5.11
N ASP A 68 -16.50 -2.55 6.12
CA ASP A 68 -15.44 -2.27 7.06
C ASP A 68 -15.94 -2.48 8.48
N THR A 69 -15.12 -3.06 9.34
CA THR A 69 -15.42 -3.17 10.76
C THR A 69 -14.14 -3.12 11.58
N GLY A 70 -14.26 -2.70 12.82
CA GLY A 70 -13.12 -2.70 13.71
C GLY A 70 -13.47 -2.20 15.11
N LEU A 71 -12.42 -2.16 15.90
CA LEU A 71 -12.48 -1.63 17.26
C LEU A 71 -11.21 -0.85 17.59
N MET A 72 -11.35 0.10 18.48
CA MET A 72 -10.26 0.88 19.06
C MET A 72 -10.45 0.96 20.57
N TRP A 73 -9.38 0.68 21.30
CA TRP A 73 -9.32 0.80 22.73
C TRP A 73 -8.07 1.58 23.12
N LYS A 74 -8.28 2.64 23.87
CA LYS A 74 -7.19 3.50 24.31
C LYS A 74 -7.36 3.91 25.76
N ASN A 75 -6.26 3.79 26.50
CA ASN A 75 -6.11 4.36 27.84
C ASN A 75 -4.68 4.92 28.00
N ASP A 76 -4.29 5.32 29.20
CA ASP A 76 -2.97 5.92 29.45
C ASP A 76 -1.79 4.97 29.16
N THR A 77 -2.01 3.67 29.23
CA THR A 77 -0.98 2.62 29.12
C THR A 77 -1.03 1.88 27.79
N PHE A 78 -2.24 1.67 27.25
CA PHE A 78 -2.46 0.90 26.01
C PHE A 78 -3.19 1.72 24.96
N ASP A 79 -2.77 1.54 23.71
CA ASP A 79 -3.49 1.98 22.52
C ASP A 79 -3.57 0.77 21.58
N PHE A 80 -4.76 0.29 21.28
CA PHE A 80 -4.98 -0.92 20.52
C PHE A 80 -6.09 -0.73 19.49
N SER A 81 -5.88 -1.18 18.28
CA SER A 81 -6.88 -1.15 17.23
C SER A 81 -6.85 -2.41 16.36
N VAL A 82 -8.02 -2.79 15.89
CA VAL A 82 -8.22 -3.81 14.87
C VAL A 82 -9.13 -3.22 13.79
N SER A 83 -8.74 -3.37 12.56
CA SER A 83 -9.51 -2.96 11.38
C SER A 83 -9.57 -4.13 10.40
N LEU A 84 -10.76 -4.48 9.92
CA LEU A 84 -11.00 -5.51 8.93
C LEU A 84 -11.82 -4.94 7.80
N PHE A 85 -11.55 -5.37 6.58
CA PHE A 85 -12.36 -5.01 5.42
C PHE A 85 -12.62 -6.19 4.49
N GLY A 86 -13.76 -6.14 3.82
CA GLY A 86 -14.09 -7.03 2.71
C GLY A 86 -14.66 -6.22 1.55
N SER A 87 -14.18 -6.47 0.34
CA SER A 87 -14.54 -5.69 -0.84
C SER A 87 -14.81 -6.61 -2.02
N ASP A 88 -15.94 -6.38 -2.67
CA ASP A 88 -16.34 -6.98 -3.95
C ASP A 88 -16.29 -5.90 -5.03
N VAL A 89 -15.40 -6.09 -6.00
CA VAL A 89 -15.18 -5.12 -7.07
C VAL A 89 -15.72 -5.69 -8.38
N HIS A 90 -16.78 -5.07 -8.89
CA HIS A 90 -17.30 -5.33 -10.21
C HIS A 90 -16.58 -4.43 -11.23
N ASP A 91 -16.30 -5.01 -12.37
CA ASP A 91 -15.66 -4.31 -13.48
C ASP A 91 -14.32 -3.65 -13.09
N PHE A 92 -13.58 -4.29 -12.16
CA PHE A 92 -12.21 -3.88 -11.82
C PHE A 92 -11.37 -3.78 -13.09
N ILE A 93 -10.76 -2.64 -13.32
CA ILE A 93 -9.99 -2.39 -14.53
C ILE A 93 -8.59 -2.95 -14.35
N MET A 94 -8.31 -4.06 -15.04
CA MET A 94 -7.03 -4.75 -15.01
C MET A 94 -6.23 -4.41 -16.25
N LEU A 95 -5.02 -3.89 -16.04
CA LEU A 95 -4.01 -3.77 -17.09
C LEU A 95 -3.22 -5.08 -17.16
N GLU A 96 -3.03 -5.59 -18.37
CA GLU A 96 -2.22 -6.78 -18.60
C GLU A 96 -1.34 -6.61 -19.84
N ARG A 97 -0.17 -7.25 -19.79
CA ARG A 97 0.74 -7.30 -20.89
C ARG A 97 0.47 -8.52 -21.76
N VAL A 98 0.25 -8.28 -23.04
CA VAL A 98 0.09 -9.31 -24.06
C VAL A 98 1.20 -9.13 -25.10
N GLY A 99 2.26 -9.90 -24.97
CA GLY A 99 3.47 -9.72 -25.80
C GLY A 99 4.17 -8.39 -25.50
N LYS A 100 4.21 -7.50 -26.49
CA LYS A 100 4.80 -6.13 -26.37
C LYS A 100 3.75 -5.09 -26.00
N ASP A 101 2.47 -5.42 -26.12
CA ASP A 101 1.38 -4.48 -25.95
C ASP A 101 0.84 -4.53 -24.51
N ILE A 102 0.23 -3.43 -24.10
CA ILE A 102 -0.55 -3.34 -22.86
C ILE A 102 -2.02 -3.27 -23.26
N SER A 103 -2.82 -4.15 -22.74
CA SER A 103 -4.27 -4.13 -22.86
C SER A 103 -4.94 -3.89 -21.51
N ALA A 104 -6.19 -3.42 -21.54
CA ALA A 104 -7.01 -3.25 -20.37
C ALA A 104 -8.35 -3.97 -20.55
N ARG A 105 -8.85 -4.55 -19.48
CA ARG A 105 -10.18 -5.17 -19.47
C ARG A 105 -10.83 -5.12 -18.08
N ASN A 106 -12.12 -5.21 -18.06
CA ASN A 106 -12.88 -5.34 -16.81
C ASN A 106 -12.89 -6.78 -16.32
N ILE A 107 -12.67 -6.98 -15.01
CA ILE A 107 -12.73 -8.27 -14.32
C ILE A 107 -13.55 -8.15 -13.04
N LYS A 108 -13.95 -9.27 -12.47
CA LYS A 108 -14.50 -9.34 -11.11
C LYS A 108 -13.38 -9.65 -10.14
N ALA A 109 -13.24 -8.84 -9.11
CA ALA A 109 -12.22 -9.01 -8.08
C ALA A 109 -12.86 -9.06 -6.68
N THR A 110 -12.18 -9.74 -5.75
CA THR A 110 -12.49 -9.71 -4.32
C THR A 110 -11.23 -9.36 -3.58
N ARG A 111 -11.36 -8.50 -2.56
CA ARG A 111 -10.27 -8.13 -1.65
C ARG A 111 -10.75 -8.28 -0.22
N LEU A 112 -9.90 -8.88 0.61
CA LEU A 112 -10.11 -9.03 2.04
C LEU A 112 -8.82 -8.61 2.73
N GLY A 113 -8.94 -8.01 3.90
CA GLY A 113 -7.75 -7.66 4.64
C GLY A 113 -8.06 -7.12 6.02
N GLY A 114 -6.99 -6.85 6.73
CA GLY A 114 -7.08 -6.26 8.04
C GLY A 114 -5.73 -5.83 8.56
N GLU A 115 -5.80 -5.03 9.59
CA GLU A 115 -4.66 -4.51 10.31
C GLU A 115 -4.94 -4.60 11.82
N ILE A 116 -3.93 -5.00 12.57
CA ILE A 116 -3.93 -5.01 14.03
C ILE A 116 -2.77 -4.12 14.46
N GLU A 117 -3.03 -3.13 15.28
CA GLU A 117 -2.03 -2.24 15.83
C GLU A 117 -2.15 -2.19 17.34
N GLY A 118 -1.01 -2.21 18.04
CA GLY A 118 -0.96 -2.08 19.48
C GLY A 118 0.27 -1.30 19.93
N LYS A 119 0.10 -0.47 20.96
CA LYS A 119 1.15 0.22 21.68
C LYS A 119 0.98 0.00 23.17
N TRP A 120 2.06 -0.25 23.85
CA TRP A 120 2.09 -0.50 25.28
C TRP A 120 3.21 0.30 25.94
N LYS A 121 2.84 1.24 26.80
CA LYS A 121 3.76 1.98 27.68
C LYS A 121 4.01 1.13 28.93
N PHE A 122 4.97 0.23 28.85
CA PHE A 122 5.24 -0.71 29.92
C PHE A 122 6.09 -0.16 31.05
N ALA A 123 6.74 0.99 30.85
CA ALA A 123 7.47 1.72 31.87
C ALA A 123 7.44 3.23 31.57
N ARG A 124 7.84 4.04 32.53
CA ARG A 124 7.70 5.52 32.51
C ARG A 124 8.15 6.19 31.19
N HIS A 125 9.19 5.65 30.56
CA HIS A 125 9.79 6.22 29.35
C HIS A 125 9.86 5.21 28.22
N TRP A 126 9.24 4.05 28.34
CA TRP A 126 9.35 2.96 27.39
C TRP A 126 8.00 2.58 26.79
N GLU A 127 8.00 2.46 25.49
CA GLU A 127 6.84 2.01 24.71
C GLU A 127 7.27 0.91 23.73
N ILE A 128 6.48 -0.15 23.66
CA ILE A 128 6.52 -1.15 22.60
C ILE A 128 5.34 -0.88 21.68
N GLY A 129 5.61 -0.83 20.38
CA GLY A 129 4.59 -0.79 19.33
C GLY A 129 4.68 -2.02 18.45
N SER A 130 3.53 -2.52 17.97
CA SER A 130 3.46 -3.61 17.02
C SER A 130 2.30 -3.38 16.06
N SER A 131 2.52 -3.57 14.76
CA SER A 131 1.44 -3.58 13.77
C SER A 131 1.60 -4.76 12.82
N LEU A 132 0.49 -5.42 12.49
CA LEU A 132 0.42 -6.53 11.55
C LEU A 132 -0.64 -6.21 10.51
N ALA A 133 -0.26 -6.19 9.23
CA ALA A 133 -1.15 -5.91 8.11
C ALA A 133 -1.14 -7.05 7.11
N TYR A 134 -2.33 -7.45 6.65
CA TYR A 134 -2.51 -8.50 5.65
C TYR A 134 -3.61 -8.14 4.67
N THR A 135 -3.35 -8.40 3.39
CA THR A 135 -4.34 -8.27 2.32
C THR A 135 -4.35 -9.53 1.45
N TYR A 136 -5.54 -10.00 1.16
CA TYR A 136 -5.80 -11.05 0.20
C TYR A 136 -6.57 -10.48 -0.98
N GLY A 137 -6.11 -10.76 -2.20
CA GLY A 137 -6.79 -10.37 -3.44
C GLY A 137 -7.00 -11.57 -4.34
N LYS A 138 -8.18 -11.65 -4.97
CA LYS A 138 -8.52 -12.67 -5.95
C LYS A 138 -9.18 -12.03 -7.19
N ASN A 139 -8.64 -12.31 -8.36
CA ASN A 139 -9.29 -12.11 -9.63
C ASN A 139 -10.25 -13.29 -9.85
N ARG A 140 -11.56 -13.06 -9.75
CA ARG A 140 -12.59 -14.10 -9.86
C ARG A 140 -12.91 -14.48 -11.31
N THR A 141 -12.62 -13.57 -12.23
CA THR A 141 -12.85 -13.84 -13.67
C THR A 141 -11.92 -14.93 -14.18
N ASP A 142 -10.64 -14.88 -13.76
CA ASP A 142 -9.61 -15.81 -14.24
C ASP A 142 -9.24 -16.87 -13.20
N ASP A 143 -9.89 -16.88 -12.04
CA ASP A 143 -9.63 -17.77 -10.89
C ASP A 143 -8.16 -17.78 -10.44
N ARG A 144 -7.54 -16.60 -10.33
CA ARG A 144 -6.12 -16.41 -9.97
C ARG A 144 -5.93 -15.34 -8.91
N PRO A 145 -4.73 -15.19 -8.30
CA PRO A 145 -4.42 -14.07 -7.44
C PRO A 145 -4.67 -12.74 -8.13
N LEU A 146 -5.16 -11.75 -7.40
CA LEU A 146 -5.20 -10.36 -7.87
C LEU A 146 -3.77 -9.82 -7.84
N ALA A 147 -3.33 -9.27 -8.97
CA ALA A 147 -2.01 -8.70 -9.11
C ALA A 147 -1.74 -7.56 -8.10
N GLN A 148 -0.49 -7.34 -7.78
CA GLN A 148 0.00 -6.26 -6.91
C GLN A 148 -0.60 -6.27 -5.49
N THR A 149 -1.08 -7.43 -5.04
CA THR A 149 -1.52 -7.62 -3.66
C THR A 149 -0.30 -7.70 -2.74
N PRO A 150 -0.14 -6.80 -1.74
CA PRO A 150 1.02 -6.78 -0.88
C PRO A 150 1.12 -8.05 0.00
N PRO A 151 2.32 -8.48 0.37
CA PRO A 151 2.52 -9.56 1.33
C PRO A 151 2.14 -9.16 2.75
N LEU A 152 2.07 -10.14 3.66
CA LEU A 152 1.96 -9.90 5.10
C LEU A 152 3.15 -9.08 5.57
N GLU A 153 2.87 -8.00 6.30
CA GLU A 153 3.88 -7.13 6.90
C GLU A 153 3.67 -7.04 8.41
N TRP A 154 4.75 -7.17 9.16
CA TRP A 154 4.81 -7.01 10.61
C TRP A 154 5.88 -6.00 10.99
N LYS A 155 5.49 -4.95 11.70
CA LYS A 155 6.37 -3.93 12.25
C LYS A 155 6.35 -3.99 13.76
N ASN A 156 7.52 -3.88 14.39
CA ASN A 156 7.67 -3.81 15.83
C ASN A 156 8.61 -2.66 16.17
N SER A 157 8.25 -1.90 17.16
CA SER A 157 9.08 -0.80 17.65
C SER A 157 9.31 -0.91 19.15
N LEU A 158 10.48 -0.50 19.58
CA LEU A 158 10.81 -0.23 20.98
C LEU A 158 11.31 1.20 21.03
N THR A 159 10.64 2.04 21.79
CA THR A 159 10.96 3.46 21.92
C THR A 159 11.20 3.81 23.38
N TRP A 160 12.24 4.58 23.61
CA TRP A 160 12.53 5.23 24.88
C TRP A 160 12.50 6.75 24.69
N ASP A 161 11.83 7.47 25.56
CA ASP A 161 11.71 8.93 25.49
C ASP A 161 11.56 9.52 26.88
N ASN A 162 12.49 10.42 27.27
CA ASN A 162 12.45 11.16 28.52
C ASN A 162 12.15 12.67 28.31
N GLU A 163 11.48 13.02 27.23
CA GLU A 163 11.13 14.39 26.80
C GLU A 163 12.30 15.24 26.29
N THR A 164 13.54 14.94 26.66
CA THR A 164 14.76 15.63 26.20
C THR A 164 15.50 14.78 25.17
N LEU A 165 15.65 13.50 25.46
CA LEU A 165 16.30 12.53 24.60
C LEU A 165 15.32 11.42 24.24
N SER A 166 15.39 10.97 23.01
CA SER A 166 14.64 9.80 22.55
C SER A 166 15.54 8.84 21.78
N ALA A 167 15.23 7.57 21.86
CA ALA A 167 15.87 6.51 21.08
C ALA A 167 14.81 5.48 20.67
N GLY A 168 14.91 4.97 19.47
CA GLY A 168 13.96 3.99 18.97
C GLY A 168 14.61 2.96 18.07
N VAL A 169 14.07 1.75 18.11
CA VAL A 169 14.38 0.66 17.19
C VAL A 169 13.11 0.26 16.48
N LEU A 170 13.19 0.11 15.16
CA LEU A 170 12.11 -0.43 14.34
C LEU A 170 12.59 -1.71 13.65
N TRP A 171 11.92 -2.81 13.93
CA TRP A 171 12.09 -4.08 13.23
C TRP A 171 10.90 -4.33 12.32
N ARG A 172 11.15 -4.36 11.02
CA ARG A 172 10.16 -4.63 9.97
C ARG A 172 10.41 -5.99 9.37
N VAL A 173 9.38 -6.81 9.30
CA VAL A 173 9.40 -8.15 8.69
C VAL A 173 8.32 -8.23 7.63
N VAL A 174 8.69 -8.65 6.44
CA VAL A 174 7.78 -8.83 5.31
C VAL A 174 7.88 -10.28 4.84
N SER A 175 6.75 -10.95 4.71
CA SER A 175 6.70 -12.33 4.26
C SER A 175 7.03 -12.45 2.77
N ALA A 176 7.41 -13.65 2.32
CA ALA A 176 7.49 -13.94 0.90
C ALA A 176 6.10 -13.82 0.25
N GLN A 177 6.01 -13.17 -0.92
CA GLN A 177 4.78 -13.14 -1.70
C GLN A 177 4.83 -14.23 -2.78
N LYS A 178 3.99 -15.23 -2.60
CA LYS A 178 3.84 -16.35 -3.54
C LYS A 178 2.55 -16.29 -4.37
N ARG A 179 1.70 -15.30 -4.06
CA ARG A 179 0.43 -15.05 -4.77
C ARG A 179 0.65 -13.88 -5.72
N TYR A 180 0.77 -14.16 -7.00
CA TYR A 180 1.06 -13.18 -8.05
C TYR A 180 0.36 -13.55 -9.35
N ALA A 181 0.24 -12.59 -10.26
CA ALA A 181 -0.30 -12.78 -11.59
C ALA A 181 0.65 -12.13 -12.61
N VAL A 182 1.57 -12.92 -13.17
CA VAL A 182 2.60 -12.43 -14.10
C VAL A 182 1.96 -11.66 -15.25
N GLY A 183 2.52 -10.47 -15.54
CA GLY A 183 2.06 -9.60 -16.61
C GLY A 183 0.82 -8.77 -16.27
N GLN A 184 0.23 -8.95 -15.10
CA GLN A 184 -0.95 -8.18 -14.65
C GLN A 184 -0.59 -7.15 -13.59
N GLY A 185 -1.29 -6.02 -13.58
CA GLY A 185 -1.15 -4.93 -12.61
C GLY A 185 -1.54 -3.59 -13.18
N ASN A 186 -2.05 -2.70 -12.35
CA ASN A 186 -2.59 -1.39 -12.77
C ASN A 186 -1.59 -0.24 -12.62
N ILE A 187 -0.42 -0.51 -12.09
CA ILE A 187 0.66 0.46 -11.90
C ILE A 187 1.86 0.00 -12.72
N ILE A 188 2.73 0.91 -13.08
CA ILE A 188 4.01 0.59 -13.72
C ILE A 188 4.68 -0.57 -12.96
N GLY A 189 5.05 -1.61 -13.70
CA GLY A 189 5.64 -2.80 -13.15
C GLY A 189 4.64 -3.87 -12.72
N GLN A 190 3.95 -4.48 -13.70
CA GLN A 190 3.14 -5.68 -13.50
C GLN A 190 3.88 -6.75 -12.70
N ASP A 191 3.14 -7.67 -12.13
CA ASP A 191 3.73 -8.81 -11.42
C ASP A 191 4.67 -9.59 -12.32
N ILE A 192 5.87 -9.88 -11.80
CA ILE A 192 6.93 -10.62 -12.52
C ILE A 192 7.25 -11.97 -11.87
N GLY A 193 6.52 -12.35 -10.85
CA GLY A 193 6.71 -13.60 -10.11
C GLY A 193 6.76 -13.40 -8.60
N ALA A 194 7.08 -14.46 -7.88
CA ALA A 194 7.21 -14.45 -6.43
C ALA A 194 8.31 -13.49 -5.94
N SER A 195 8.17 -12.98 -4.72
CA SER A 195 9.24 -12.25 -4.01
C SER A 195 9.67 -12.99 -2.75
N ALA A 196 10.94 -12.90 -2.42
CA ALA A 196 11.43 -13.35 -1.13
C ALA A 196 10.92 -12.45 -0.01
N GLY A 197 10.74 -13.03 1.18
CA GLY A 197 10.54 -12.27 2.39
C GLY A 197 11.85 -11.63 2.87
N PHE A 198 11.74 -10.62 3.71
CA PHE A 198 12.90 -9.93 4.27
C PHE A 198 12.60 -9.38 5.67
N GLY A 199 13.66 -9.04 6.38
CA GLY A 199 13.59 -8.28 7.62
C GLY A 199 14.63 -7.18 7.62
N THR A 200 14.26 -6.01 8.11
CA THR A 200 15.15 -4.85 8.29
C THR A 200 15.04 -4.32 9.71
N LEU A 201 16.15 -3.82 10.23
CA LEU A 201 16.23 -3.14 11.51
C LEU A 201 16.72 -1.72 11.29
N SER A 202 16.01 -0.75 11.87
CA SER A 202 16.38 0.67 11.86
C SER A 202 16.54 1.18 13.28
N PHE A 203 17.43 2.12 13.49
CA PHE A 203 17.65 2.82 14.75
C PHE A 203 17.50 4.33 14.53
N ASN A 204 16.86 5.01 15.47
CA ASN A 204 16.74 6.45 15.45
C ASN A 204 16.98 7.03 16.85
N THR A 205 17.37 8.28 16.90
CA THR A 205 17.56 9.04 18.14
C THR A 205 17.17 10.50 17.93
N GLY A 206 16.75 11.15 18.99
CA GLY A 206 16.38 12.56 18.99
C GLY A 206 16.92 13.26 20.23
N TRP A 207 17.30 14.52 20.06
CA TRP A 207 17.71 15.40 21.14
C TRP A 207 17.01 16.75 21.01
N LYS A 208 16.14 17.04 21.95
CA LYS A 208 15.50 18.34 22.11
C LYS A 208 16.48 19.29 22.81
N ILE A 209 17.28 19.99 22.01
CA ILE A 209 18.33 20.91 22.50
C ILE A 209 17.72 22.02 23.38
N ASN A 210 16.59 22.56 22.92
CA ASN A 210 15.80 23.54 23.65
C ASN A 210 14.37 23.60 23.05
N LYS A 211 13.56 24.55 23.52
CA LYS A 211 12.17 24.71 23.01
C LYS A 211 12.07 25.09 21.52
N TYR A 212 13.15 25.53 20.91
CA TYR A 212 13.19 25.96 19.51
C TYR A 212 13.93 24.99 18.58
N ALA A 213 14.76 24.10 19.11
CA ALA A 213 15.64 23.28 18.29
C ALA A 213 15.64 21.82 18.72
N THR A 214 15.42 20.92 17.76
CA THR A 214 15.48 19.46 17.92
C THR A 214 16.42 18.88 16.86
N LEU A 215 17.40 18.09 17.29
CA LEU A 215 18.28 17.31 16.42
C LEU A 215 17.83 15.87 16.43
N GLN A 216 17.70 15.29 15.24
CA GLN A 216 17.31 13.86 15.04
C GLN A 216 18.31 13.19 14.12
N GLY A 217 18.58 11.92 14.35
CA GLY A 217 19.43 11.14 13.48
C GLY A 217 19.04 9.66 13.51
N GLY A 218 19.46 8.94 12.49
CA GLY A 218 19.14 7.53 12.43
C GLY A 218 19.92 6.75 11.40
N ILE A 219 19.75 5.44 11.45
CA ILE A 219 20.33 4.47 10.55
C ILE A 219 19.20 3.56 10.09
N ASP A 220 18.87 3.61 8.83
CA ASP A 220 17.92 2.69 8.23
C ASP A 220 18.63 1.48 7.65
N ASN A 221 17.96 0.32 7.71
CA ASN A 221 18.53 -0.94 7.25
C ASN A 221 19.92 -1.21 7.87
N LEU A 222 19.98 -1.22 9.19
CA LEU A 222 21.23 -1.31 10.00
C LEU A 222 22.18 -2.43 9.56
N PHE A 223 21.64 -3.58 9.16
CA PHE A 223 22.43 -4.73 8.72
C PHE A 223 22.74 -4.75 7.22
N ASN A 224 22.43 -3.67 6.49
CA ASN A 224 22.67 -3.56 5.05
C ASN A 224 22.05 -4.73 4.26
N LYS A 225 20.85 -5.12 4.63
CA LYS A 225 20.11 -6.20 3.94
C LYS A 225 19.80 -5.77 2.52
N SER A 226 20.18 -6.59 1.54
CA SER A 226 19.71 -6.46 0.16
C SER A 226 18.32 -7.05 0.05
N TYR A 227 17.32 -6.26 -0.36
CA TYR A 227 15.93 -6.69 -0.52
C TYR A 227 15.21 -5.81 -1.55
N ALA A 228 14.10 -6.31 -2.06
CA ALA A 228 13.18 -5.55 -2.90
C ALA A 228 11.75 -5.75 -2.39
N GLU A 229 10.95 -4.70 -2.42
CA GLU A 229 9.52 -4.79 -2.19
C GLU A 229 8.83 -5.60 -3.31
N PHE A 230 7.72 -6.24 -2.98
CA PHE A 230 6.97 -7.01 -3.99
C PHE A 230 6.55 -6.16 -5.19
N VAL A 231 6.18 -4.91 -4.95
CA VAL A 231 5.74 -3.96 -5.99
C VAL A 231 6.88 -3.12 -6.59
N SER A 232 8.10 -3.18 -6.03
CA SER A 232 9.26 -2.41 -6.51
C SER A 232 9.87 -3.06 -7.75
N LYS A 233 9.58 -2.50 -8.92
CA LYS A 233 10.00 -3.03 -10.21
C LYS A 233 10.46 -1.88 -11.10
N GLY A 234 11.47 -2.15 -11.90
CA GLY A 234 12.04 -1.21 -12.86
C GLY A 234 12.25 -1.87 -14.21
N ALA A 235 12.38 -1.08 -15.18
CA ALA A 235 12.64 -1.25 -16.59
C ALA A 235 11.44 -0.82 -17.44
N ASP A 236 11.74 -0.40 -18.63
CA ASP A 236 10.76 -0.07 -19.65
C ASP A 236 10.75 -1.16 -20.74
N PRO A 237 9.77 -2.06 -20.72
CA PRO A 237 9.68 -3.09 -21.74
C PRO A 237 9.36 -2.55 -23.14
N SER A 238 8.84 -1.32 -23.26
CA SER A 238 8.66 -0.66 -24.56
C SER A 238 10.00 -0.28 -25.18
N ALA A 239 11.01 -0.07 -24.36
CA ALA A 239 12.41 0.11 -24.78
C ALA A 239 13.17 -1.22 -24.97
N GLY A 240 12.49 -2.37 -24.91
CA GLY A 240 13.11 -3.69 -25.03
C GLY A 240 13.80 -4.18 -23.75
N LEU A 241 13.66 -3.48 -22.65
CA LEU A 241 14.25 -3.84 -21.36
C LEU A 241 13.36 -4.84 -20.61
N GLN A 242 13.97 -5.84 -19.98
CA GLN A 242 13.23 -6.75 -19.10
C GLN A 242 12.82 -6.05 -17.82
N THR A 243 11.58 -6.26 -17.38
CA THR A 243 11.14 -5.86 -16.05
C THR A 243 11.86 -6.70 -15.02
N VAL A 244 12.55 -6.04 -14.09
CA VAL A 244 13.30 -6.66 -12.99
C VAL A 244 12.85 -6.09 -11.65
N ARG A 245 13.10 -6.80 -10.55
CA ARG A 245 12.97 -6.22 -9.22
C ARG A 245 14.09 -5.23 -8.99
N VAL A 246 13.70 -4.07 -8.46
CA VAL A 246 14.67 -3.05 -8.03
C VAL A 246 14.83 -3.19 -6.52
N ASN A 247 16.07 -3.36 -6.08
CA ASN A 247 16.36 -3.40 -4.67
C ASN A 247 16.15 -2.03 -4.04
N GLU A 248 15.65 -2.06 -2.82
CA GLU A 248 15.57 -0.88 -1.98
C GLU A 248 16.99 -0.42 -1.57
N PRO A 249 17.14 0.83 -1.13
CA PRO A 249 18.42 1.32 -0.65
C PRO A 249 19.01 0.41 0.44
N GLY A 250 20.34 0.25 0.42
CA GLY A 250 21.07 -0.42 1.48
C GLY A 250 21.02 0.40 2.78
N ARG A 251 22.04 0.26 3.61
CA ARG A 251 22.14 1.06 4.85
C ARG A 251 22.22 2.55 4.53
N GLN A 252 21.36 3.33 5.20
CA GLN A 252 21.30 4.78 5.06
C GLN A 252 21.50 5.45 6.42
N TYR A 253 22.29 6.51 6.44
CA TYR A 253 22.47 7.39 7.60
C TYR A 253 21.80 8.71 7.30
N TRP A 254 21.07 9.25 8.27
CA TRP A 254 20.43 10.54 8.09
C TRP A 254 20.54 11.40 9.36
N LEU A 255 20.52 12.71 9.15
CA LEU A 255 20.53 13.71 10.20
C LEU A 255 19.54 14.82 9.84
N ARG A 256 18.76 15.26 10.80
CA ARG A 256 17.76 16.32 10.65
C ARG A 256 17.85 17.29 11.81
N LEU A 257 17.98 18.58 11.51
CA LEU A 257 17.80 19.67 12.46
C LEU A 257 16.46 20.35 12.18
N GLN A 258 15.60 20.41 13.17
CA GLN A 258 14.34 21.15 13.12
C GLN A 258 14.44 22.36 14.02
N VAL A 259 14.14 23.55 13.47
CA VAL A 259 14.13 24.83 14.19
C VAL A 259 12.76 25.47 14.03
N GLN A 260 12.19 25.94 15.15
CA GLN A 260 10.92 26.65 15.20
C GLN A 260 11.18 28.08 15.67
N PHE A 261 10.61 29.07 14.98
CA PHE A 261 10.77 30.49 15.28
C PHE A 261 9.51 31.05 15.92
#